data_5bb1f827a3f8dbe422e72e3ffe18d1b3
#
_entry.id   5bb1f827a3f8dbe422e72e3ffe18d1b3
#
_cell.length_a   1.000
_cell.length_b   1.000
_cell.length_c   1.000
_cell.angle_alpha   90.00
_cell.angle_beta   90.00
_cell.angle_gamma   90.00
#
_symmetry.space_group_name_H-M   'P 1'
#
loop_
_entity.id
_entity.type
_entity.pdbx_description
1 polymer ?
#
loop_
_entity_poly.entity_id
_entity_poly.type
_entity_poly.pdbx_seq_one_letter_code
_entity_poly.pdbx_strand_id
1 'polypeptide(L)'
;MLEKGKISSGEFLILVIIFTIGGSILNVPALLVTLAKQDAWISYIITTLISLCFVFLYNKLASIYPSKTYVEANEKILGKWVGKISALLFLFYILYLSSALLYEIGSFSTTQILVGTPIEMIMVLFLLTCIIGVRLGLEVISRTALIFFPWIVCLLFMLFLLLISDIKIENIQPIFEEGMKPIIKGSYHTLALPYVQLVFFLMIMPYVNEKDEMKKNLYRGTLLGGMVLFLVIIFSILVLGIDITALQNYPSYRLGKRLSVGDFFERIEVIVAIIWILSVYFKLTICYYGLSLGLAQVLGLKNHKILHFPLAFIILAFSIITHPNTVHSRNFTSKAWTPFSLTICFLLPVLLLVIGTLKKKRSISKATKGW
;
A
#
# COMPACT_ATOMS: atom_id res chain seq x y z
N MET A 1 -10.46 21.94 11.69
CA MET A 1 -9.88 20.84 10.94
C MET A 1 -9.10 21.43 9.76
N LEU A 2 -7.92 20.92 9.48
CA LEU A 2 -7.06 21.39 8.36
C LEU A 2 -7.64 21.01 6.99
N GLU A 3 -8.42 19.94 6.93
CA GLU A 3 -9.12 19.47 5.73
C GLU A 3 -10.63 19.63 5.93
N LYS A 4 -11.32 20.13 4.92
CA LYS A 4 -12.78 20.32 4.89
C LYS A 4 -13.48 19.30 3.97
N GLY A 5 -12.74 18.73 3.01
CA GLY A 5 -13.25 17.74 2.07
C GLY A 5 -13.70 16.46 2.79
N LYS A 6 -14.80 15.89 2.33
CA LYS A 6 -15.35 14.63 2.82
C LYS A 6 -15.55 13.69 1.65
N ILE A 7 -15.34 12.42 1.91
CA ILE A 7 -15.50 11.34 0.92
C ILE A 7 -16.60 10.37 1.35
N SER A 8 -17.23 9.72 0.38
CA SER A 8 -18.20 8.66 0.65
C SER A 8 -17.51 7.36 1.07
N SER A 9 -18.24 6.45 1.69
CA SER A 9 -17.72 5.13 2.05
C SER A 9 -17.38 4.27 0.83
N GLY A 10 -18.05 4.50 -0.31
CA GLY A 10 -17.74 3.85 -1.59
C GLY A 10 -16.41 4.33 -2.18
N GLU A 11 -16.15 5.64 -2.19
CA GLU A 11 -14.86 6.21 -2.59
C GLU A 11 -13.73 5.68 -1.69
N PHE A 12 -13.98 5.59 -0.37
CA PHE A 12 -13.04 5.01 0.57
C PHE A 12 -12.72 3.54 0.24
N LEU A 13 -13.73 2.72 -0.08
CA LEU A 13 -13.54 1.33 -0.50
C LEU A 13 -12.58 1.23 -1.70
N ILE A 14 -12.82 2.04 -2.73
CA ILE A 14 -11.99 2.06 -3.94
C ILE A 14 -10.54 2.45 -3.62
N LEU A 15 -10.35 3.48 -2.79
CA LEU A 15 -9.02 3.87 -2.36
C LEU A 15 -8.29 2.74 -1.63
N VAL A 16 -8.98 1.97 -0.77
CA VAL A 16 -8.40 0.82 -0.07
C VAL A 16 -7.99 -0.28 -1.06
N ILE A 17 -8.84 -0.60 -2.05
CA ILE A 17 -8.53 -1.60 -3.08
C ILE A 17 -7.30 -1.18 -3.88
N ILE A 18 -7.29 0.03 -4.43
CA ILE A 18 -6.18 0.53 -5.25
C ILE A 18 -4.89 0.63 -4.43
N PHE A 19 -4.97 1.07 -3.18
CA PHE A 19 -3.83 1.15 -2.28
C PHE A 19 -3.23 -0.24 -1.99
N THR A 20 -4.08 -1.26 -1.81
CA THR A 20 -3.66 -2.65 -1.58
C THR A 20 -2.96 -3.21 -2.81
N ILE A 21 -3.50 -2.99 -4.00
CA ILE A 21 -2.90 -3.40 -5.27
C ILE A 21 -1.56 -2.67 -5.49
N GLY A 22 -1.57 -1.35 -5.47
CA GLY A 22 -0.46 -0.39 -5.56
C GLY A 22 0.87 -0.97 -6.03
N GLY A 23 1.95 -0.70 -5.29
CA GLY A 23 3.29 -1.25 -5.59
C GLY A 23 3.40 -2.78 -5.46
N SER A 24 2.43 -3.43 -4.81
CA SER A 24 2.50 -4.85 -4.49
C SER A 24 2.31 -5.77 -5.71
N ILE A 25 1.53 -5.35 -6.70
CA ILE A 25 1.20 -6.17 -7.88
C ILE A 25 2.43 -6.59 -8.69
N LEU A 26 3.47 -5.78 -8.75
CA LEU A 26 4.70 -6.12 -9.47
C LEU A 26 5.70 -6.94 -8.64
N ASN A 27 5.81 -6.64 -7.32
CA ASN A 27 6.92 -7.13 -6.50
C ASN A 27 6.58 -8.37 -5.66
N VAL A 28 5.31 -8.49 -5.22
CA VAL A 28 4.90 -9.57 -4.30
C VAL A 28 5.03 -10.97 -4.93
N PRO A 29 4.70 -11.21 -6.22
CA PRO A 29 4.86 -12.55 -6.79
C PRO A 29 6.31 -13.04 -6.76
N ALA A 30 7.29 -12.19 -7.14
CA ALA A 30 8.70 -12.56 -7.10
C ALA A 30 9.18 -12.86 -5.67
N LEU A 31 8.82 -11.99 -4.72
CA LEU A 31 9.19 -12.16 -3.31
C LEU A 31 8.67 -13.48 -2.74
N LEU A 32 7.39 -13.76 -2.95
CA LEU A 32 6.76 -14.96 -2.43
C LEU A 32 7.30 -16.24 -3.06
N VAL A 33 7.42 -16.26 -4.39
CA VAL A 33 7.93 -17.44 -5.10
C VAL A 33 9.39 -17.71 -4.76
N THR A 34 10.21 -16.67 -4.55
CA THR A 34 11.59 -16.83 -4.04
C THR A 34 11.64 -17.50 -2.66
N LEU A 35 10.65 -17.25 -1.80
CA LEU A 35 10.63 -17.74 -0.42
C LEU A 35 9.88 -19.08 -0.25
N ALA A 36 8.77 -19.27 -0.95
CA ALA A 36 7.83 -20.37 -0.77
C ALA A 36 7.59 -21.19 -2.03
N LYS A 37 8.33 -20.92 -3.12
CA LYS A 37 8.26 -21.61 -4.40
C LYS A 37 6.82 -21.79 -4.88
N GLN A 38 6.42 -23.03 -5.26
CA GLN A 38 5.08 -23.37 -5.72
C GLN A 38 3.99 -23.14 -4.65
N ASP A 39 4.35 -23.15 -3.35
CA ASP A 39 3.42 -22.91 -2.24
C ASP A 39 3.21 -21.43 -1.91
N ALA A 40 3.71 -20.51 -2.75
CA ALA A 40 3.57 -19.07 -2.57
C ALA A 40 2.11 -18.60 -2.47
N TRP A 41 1.18 -19.26 -3.17
CA TRP A 41 -0.25 -18.98 -3.09
C TRP A 41 -0.82 -19.29 -1.70
N ILE A 42 -0.37 -20.37 -1.03
CA ILE A 42 -0.77 -20.71 0.34
C ILE A 42 -0.26 -19.66 1.32
N SER A 43 1.03 -19.27 1.17
CA SER A 43 1.62 -18.17 1.95
C SER A 43 0.78 -16.90 1.86
N TYR A 44 0.28 -16.58 0.65
CA TYR A 44 -0.50 -15.37 0.45
C TYR A 44 -1.91 -15.45 1.05
N ILE A 45 -2.56 -16.60 1.02
CA ILE A 45 -3.84 -16.83 1.72
C ILE A 45 -3.65 -16.62 3.23
N ILE A 46 -2.62 -17.21 3.83
CA ILE A 46 -2.30 -17.03 5.26
C ILE A 46 -2.06 -15.55 5.57
N THR A 47 -1.28 -14.87 4.73
CA THR A 47 -1.03 -13.43 4.87
C THR A 47 -2.33 -12.62 4.86
N THR A 48 -3.23 -12.91 3.93
CA THR A 48 -4.53 -12.22 3.80
C THR A 48 -5.40 -12.48 5.02
N LEU A 49 -5.45 -13.70 5.55
CA LEU A 49 -6.18 -14.02 6.77
C LEU A 49 -5.63 -13.27 7.99
N ILE A 50 -4.31 -13.24 8.17
CA ILE A 50 -3.66 -12.49 9.25
C ILE A 50 -3.93 -10.99 9.11
N SER A 51 -4.01 -10.47 7.88
CA SER A 51 -4.29 -9.04 7.63
C SER A 51 -5.62 -8.56 8.19
N LEU A 52 -6.61 -9.46 8.31
CA LEU A 52 -7.91 -9.12 8.92
C LEU A 52 -7.77 -8.74 10.41
N CYS A 53 -6.76 -9.30 11.10
CA CYS A 53 -6.43 -8.88 12.47
C CYS A 53 -5.89 -7.44 12.51
N PHE A 54 -5.11 -7.03 11.49
CA PHE A 54 -4.64 -5.63 11.39
C PHE A 54 -5.80 -4.69 11.11
N VAL A 55 -6.70 -5.06 10.19
CA VAL A 55 -7.91 -4.27 9.89
C VAL A 55 -8.79 -4.12 11.13
N PHE A 56 -8.95 -5.20 11.91
CA PHE A 56 -9.65 -5.14 13.20
C PHE A 56 -9.00 -4.16 14.16
N LEU A 57 -7.66 -4.23 14.32
CA LEU A 57 -6.88 -3.32 15.16
C LEU A 57 -7.10 -1.85 14.74
N TYR A 58 -6.99 -1.54 13.44
CA TYR A 58 -7.14 -0.19 12.93
C TYR A 58 -8.57 0.34 13.12
N ASN A 59 -9.58 -0.47 12.84
CA ASN A 59 -10.97 -0.12 13.09
C ASN A 59 -11.27 0.14 14.58
N LYS A 60 -10.68 -0.65 15.49
CA LYS A 60 -10.79 -0.42 16.94
C LYS A 60 -10.11 0.86 17.36
N LEU A 61 -8.91 1.14 16.85
CA LEU A 61 -8.18 2.36 17.15
C LEU A 61 -8.94 3.60 16.65
N ALA A 62 -9.45 3.57 15.41
CA ALA A 62 -10.30 4.63 14.87
C ALA A 62 -11.56 4.88 15.71
N SER A 63 -12.11 3.84 16.34
CA SER A 63 -13.31 3.96 17.19
C SER A 63 -13.07 4.63 18.56
N ILE A 64 -11.82 4.78 19.00
CA ILE A 64 -11.49 5.50 20.23
C ILE A 64 -11.71 7.01 20.06
N TYR A 65 -11.23 7.55 18.93
CA TYR A 65 -11.36 8.97 18.56
C TYR A 65 -11.82 9.11 17.10
N PRO A 66 -13.14 8.92 16.79
CA PRO A 66 -13.63 8.82 15.41
C PRO A 66 -13.44 10.08 14.54
N SER A 67 -13.27 11.24 15.18
CA SER A 67 -13.08 12.54 14.51
C SER A 67 -11.61 12.97 14.42
N LYS A 68 -10.67 12.12 14.86
CA LYS A 68 -9.25 12.45 14.92
C LYS A 68 -8.45 11.58 13.96
N THR A 69 -7.48 12.22 13.28
CA THR A 69 -6.48 11.50 12.50
C THR A 69 -5.57 10.68 13.41
N TYR A 70 -4.80 9.76 12.84
CA TYR A 70 -3.83 8.98 13.60
C TYR A 70 -2.83 9.88 14.35
N VAL A 71 -2.36 10.95 13.72
CA VAL A 71 -1.44 11.92 14.33
C VAL A 71 -2.09 12.63 15.52
N GLU A 72 -3.30 13.13 15.36
CA GLU A 72 -4.05 13.79 16.45
C GLU A 72 -4.42 12.81 17.58
N ALA A 73 -4.71 11.55 17.25
CA ALA A 73 -5.00 10.50 18.23
C ALA A 73 -3.76 10.16 19.07
N ASN A 74 -2.57 10.11 18.47
CA ASN A 74 -1.30 9.93 19.17
C ASN A 74 -1.12 11.00 20.28
N GLU A 75 -1.30 12.26 19.94
CA GLU A 75 -1.17 13.36 20.91
C GLU A 75 -2.20 13.26 22.03
N LYS A 76 -3.44 12.91 21.73
CA LYS A 76 -4.51 12.70 22.73
C LYS A 76 -4.23 11.52 23.65
N ILE A 77 -3.69 10.42 23.11
CA ILE A 77 -3.45 9.17 23.87
C ILE A 77 -2.16 9.27 24.68
N LEU A 78 -1.06 9.69 24.08
CA LEU A 78 0.28 9.66 24.71
C LEU A 78 0.66 10.99 25.38
N GLY A 79 -0.10 12.07 25.12
CA GLY A 79 0.23 13.43 25.53
C GLY A 79 1.09 14.16 24.51
N LYS A 80 1.34 15.45 24.76
CA LYS A 80 1.90 16.38 23.77
C LYS A 80 3.27 15.93 23.22
N TRP A 81 4.22 15.58 24.09
CA TRP A 81 5.60 15.29 23.67
C TRP A 81 5.75 13.88 23.08
N VAL A 82 5.35 12.86 23.85
CA VAL A 82 5.47 11.46 23.40
C VAL A 82 4.57 11.19 22.19
N GLY A 83 3.36 11.80 22.17
CA GLY A 83 2.47 11.70 21.04
C GLY A 83 3.03 12.30 19.75
N LYS A 84 3.74 13.44 19.84
CA LYS A 84 4.40 14.04 18.67
C LYS A 84 5.57 13.19 18.18
N ILE A 85 6.39 12.64 19.07
CA ILE A 85 7.50 11.74 18.68
C ILE A 85 6.94 10.51 17.98
N SER A 86 5.92 9.86 18.54
CA SER A 86 5.24 8.71 17.94
C SER A 86 4.64 9.03 16.57
N ALA A 87 4.00 10.21 16.45
CA ALA A 87 3.48 10.69 15.17
C ALA A 87 4.59 10.94 14.14
N LEU A 88 5.72 11.52 14.54
CA LEU A 88 6.86 11.74 13.64
C LEU A 88 7.49 10.43 13.15
N LEU A 89 7.58 9.39 13.99
CA LEU A 89 8.02 8.05 13.56
C LEU A 89 7.09 7.48 12.48
N PHE A 90 5.79 7.62 12.65
CA PHE A 90 4.81 7.20 11.65
C PHE A 90 4.93 8.02 10.35
N LEU A 91 5.09 9.34 10.44
CA LEU A 91 5.28 10.22 9.28
C LEU A 91 6.60 9.92 8.56
N PHE A 92 7.66 9.57 9.29
CA PHE A 92 8.92 9.12 8.70
C PHE A 92 8.73 7.81 7.91
N TYR A 93 7.94 6.87 8.43
CA TYR A 93 7.58 5.66 7.69
C TYR A 93 6.84 5.98 6.37
N ILE A 94 5.87 6.92 6.42
CA ILE A 94 5.15 7.35 5.20
C ILE A 94 6.08 8.04 4.22
N LEU A 95 7.02 8.88 4.70
CA LEU A 95 8.03 9.52 3.87
C LEU A 95 8.89 8.46 3.15
N TYR A 96 9.38 7.46 3.88
CA TYR A 96 10.16 6.37 3.30
C TYR A 96 9.34 5.59 2.27
N LEU A 97 8.09 5.22 2.59
CA LEU A 97 7.19 4.52 1.67
C LEU A 97 6.94 5.34 0.39
N SER A 98 6.69 6.65 0.53
CA SER A 98 6.49 7.55 -0.62
C SER A 98 7.74 7.63 -1.51
N SER A 99 8.90 7.69 -0.90
CA SER A 99 10.19 7.72 -1.61
C SER A 99 10.48 6.40 -2.34
N ALA A 100 10.17 5.27 -1.70
CA ALA A 100 10.29 3.95 -2.31
C ALA A 100 9.36 3.78 -3.52
N LEU A 101 8.09 4.19 -3.41
CA LEU A 101 7.14 4.16 -4.52
C LEU A 101 7.59 5.03 -5.69
N LEU A 102 8.14 6.21 -5.41
CA LEU A 102 8.66 7.10 -6.43
C LEU A 102 9.88 6.49 -7.15
N TYR A 103 10.79 5.87 -6.39
CA TYR A 103 11.93 5.15 -6.96
C TYR A 103 11.47 3.95 -7.81
N GLU A 104 10.48 3.19 -7.35
CA GLU A 104 9.94 2.05 -8.11
C GLU A 104 9.38 2.48 -9.47
N ILE A 105 8.65 3.60 -9.53
CA ILE A 105 8.16 4.17 -10.81
C ILE A 105 9.34 4.53 -11.72
N GLY A 106 10.34 5.23 -11.20
CA GLY A 106 11.53 5.58 -11.97
C GLY A 106 12.24 4.34 -12.50
N SER A 107 12.57 3.40 -11.62
CA SER A 107 13.29 2.16 -11.95
C SER A 107 12.55 1.28 -12.95
N PHE A 108 11.26 1.07 -12.78
CA PHE A 108 10.44 0.31 -13.73
C PHE A 108 10.39 0.99 -15.09
N SER A 109 10.10 2.29 -15.12
CA SER A 109 9.95 3.02 -16.38
C SER A 109 11.25 3.05 -17.18
N THR A 110 12.39 3.30 -16.53
CA THR A 110 13.70 3.34 -17.22
C THR A 110 14.19 1.97 -17.68
N THR A 111 13.77 0.89 -17.00
CA THR A 111 14.22 -0.46 -17.38
C THR A 111 13.28 -1.18 -18.32
N GLN A 112 11.97 -0.85 -18.33
CA GLN A 112 10.98 -1.60 -19.11
C GLN A 112 10.33 -0.81 -20.25
N ILE A 113 10.21 0.52 -20.14
CA ILE A 113 9.42 1.33 -21.08
C ILE A 113 10.30 2.37 -21.78
N LEU A 114 11.01 3.21 -21.04
CA LEU A 114 11.79 4.34 -21.53
C LEU A 114 13.28 4.12 -21.28
N VAL A 115 13.82 3.06 -21.88
CA VAL A 115 15.24 2.69 -21.76
C VAL A 115 16.12 3.85 -22.23
N GLY A 116 17.10 4.23 -21.39
CA GLY A 116 18.02 5.35 -21.67
C GLY A 116 17.57 6.71 -21.16
N THR A 117 16.35 6.84 -20.62
CA THR A 117 15.91 8.09 -19.96
C THR A 117 16.45 8.15 -18.53
N PRO A 118 17.01 9.30 -18.08
CA PRO A 118 17.44 9.47 -16.67
C PRO A 118 16.29 9.22 -15.69
N ILE A 119 16.55 8.43 -14.65
CA ILE A 119 15.54 8.03 -13.66
C ILE A 119 14.96 9.25 -12.93
N GLU A 120 15.78 10.25 -12.66
CA GLU A 120 15.40 11.48 -11.97
C GLU A 120 14.33 12.25 -12.77
N MET A 121 14.44 12.26 -14.10
CA MET A 121 13.49 12.95 -14.97
C MET A 121 12.10 12.32 -14.86
N ILE A 122 12.03 10.99 -14.87
CA ILE A 122 10.77 10.26 -14.72
C ILE A 122 10.17 10.49 -13.32
N MET A 123 11.00 10.42 -12.27
CA MET A 123 10.57 10.68 -10.90
C MET A 123 10.03 12.09 -10.73
N VAL A 124 10.67 13.09 -11.30
CA VAL A 124 10.20 14.49 -11.25
C VAL A 124 8.85 14.64 -11.96
N LEU A 125 8.72 14.14 -13.19
CA LEU A 125 7.47 14.22 -13.95
C LEU A 125 6.32 13.52 -13.23
N PHE A 126 6.57 12.33 -12.68
CA PHE A 126 5.55 11.60 -11.92
C PHE A 126 5.17 12.32 -10.63
N LEU A 127 6.14 12.85 -9.91
CA LEU A 127 5.91 13.60 -8.67
C LEU A 127 5.12 14.90 -8.93
N LEU A 128 5.35 15.58 -10.04
CA LEU A 128 4.57 16.75 -10.45
C LEU A 128 3.07 16.41 -10.60
N THR A 129 2.73 15.27 -11.20
CA THR A 129 1.32 14.83 -11.27
C THR A 129 0.74 14.53 -9.88
N CYS A 130 1.52 13.94 -8.97
CA CYS A 130 1.12 13.71 -7.60
C CYS A 130 0.90 15.03 -6.83
N ILE A 131 1.76 16.04 -7.02
CA ILE A 131 1.60 17.37 -6.41
C ILE A 131 0.26 17.99 -6.80
N ILE A 132 -0.13 17.91 -8.08
CA ILE A 132 -1.41 18.41 -8.55
C ILE A 132 -2.56 17.73 -7.79
N GLY A 133 -2.55 16.38 -7.70
CA GLY A 133 -3.54 15.62 -6.95
C GLY A 133 -3.62 16.03 -5.48
N VAL A 134 -2.47 16.13 -4.79
CA VAL A 134 -2.39 16.53 -3.37
C VAL A 134 -2.90 17.95 -3.15
N ARG A 135 -2.62 18.89 -4.05
CA ARG A 135 -3.10 20.29 -3.96
C ARG A 135 -4.59 20.44 -4.14
N LEU A 136 -5.19 19.59 -4.94
CA LEU A 136 -6.64 19.55 -5.15
C LEU A 136 -7.40 18.94 -3.97
N GLY A 137 -6.72 18.14 -3.12
CA GLY A 137 -7.26 17.61 -1.88
C GLY A 137 -7.88 16.23 -2.00
N LEU A 138 -8.27 15.68 -0.85
CA LEU A 138 -8.73 14.28 -0.71
C LEU A 138 -9.96 13.97 -1.56
N GLU A 139 -10.90 14.89 -1.65
CA GLU A 139 -12.15 14.71 -2.41
C GLU A 139 -11.88 14.54 -3.91
N VAL A 140 -10.97 15.31 -4.48
CA VAL A 140 -10.60 15.17 -5.91
C VAL A 140 -9.84 13.87 -6.14
N ILE A 141 -8.91 13.50 -5.24
CA ILE A 141 -8.17 12.24 -5.33
C ILE A 141 -9.14 11.06 -5.34
N SER A 142 -10.14 11.05 -4.44
CA SER A 142 -11.10 9.95 -4.33
C SER A 142 -12.05 9.87 -5.53
N ARG A 143 -12.54 11.00 -6.01
CA ARG A 143 -13.39 11.06 -7.22
C ARG A 143 -12.62 10.62 -8.48
N THR A 144 -11.37 11.04 -8.60
CA THR A 144 -10.51 10.60 -9.70
C THR A 144 -10.28 9.08 -9.63
N ALA A 145 -10.04 8.53 -8.44
CA ALA A 145 -9.92 7.09 -8.24
C ALA A 145 -11.21 6.36 -8.65
N LEU A 146 -12.38 6.89 -8.33
CA LEU A 146 -13.69 6.34 -8.73
C LEU A 146 -13.83 6.26 -10.26
N ILE A 147 -13.35 7.28 -11.01
CA ILE A 147 -13.39 7.32 -12.48
C ILE A 147 -12.43 6.29 -13.11
N PHE A 148 -11.21 6.14 -12.54
CA PHE A 148 -10.22 5.21 -13.08
C PHE A 148 -10.44 3.75 -12.65
N PHE A 149 -11.15 3.51 -11.56
CA PHE A 149 -11.34 2.17 -11.00
C PHE A 149 -12.02 1.18 -11.99
N PRO A 150 -13.10 1.51 -12.71
CA PRO A 150 -13.69 0.63 -13.71
C PRO A 150 -12.69 0.22 -14.81
N TRP A 151 -11.82 1.13 -15.23
CA TRP A 151 -10.78 0.83 -16.21
C TRP A 151 -9.74 -0.14 -15.66
N ILE A 152 -9.30 0.04 -14.41
CA ILE A 152 -8.39 -0.90 -13.74
C ILE A 152 -9.02 -2.30 -13.68
N VAL A 153 -10.30 -2.40 -13.31
CA VAL A 153 -11.02 -3.68 -13.24
C VAL A 153 -11.16 -4.32 -14.62
N CYS A 154 -11.53 -3.53 -15.65
CA CYS A 154 -11.66 -4.00 -17.02
C CYS A 154 -10.32 -4.53 -17.56
N LEU A 155 -9.24 -3.80 -17.35
CA LEU A 155 -7.90 -4.20 -17.78
C LEU A 155 -7.39 -5.45 -17.03
N LEU A 156 -7.67 -5.57 -15.73
CA LEU A 156 -7.36 -6.79 -14.97
C LEU A 156 -8.15 -8.00 -15.49
N PHE A 157 -9.44 -7.83 -15.73
CA PHE A 157 -10.29 -8.88 -16.27
C PHE A 157 -9.80 -9.34 -17.64
N MET A 158 -9.48 -8.40 -18.54
CA MET A 158 -8.91 -8.68 -19.85
C MET A 158 -7.57 -9.43 -19.73
N LEU A 159 -6.69 -8.98 -18.84
CA LEU A 159 -5.40 -9.65 -18.60
C LEU A 159 -5.60 -11.10 -18.18
N PHE A 160 -6.45 -11.37 -17.18
CA PHE A 160 -6.68 -12.73 -16.70
C PHE A 160 -7.35 -13.62 -17.77
N LEU A 161 -8.30 -13.10 -18.56
CA LEU A 161 -8.89 -13.83 -19.66
C LEU A 161 -7.85 -14.30 -20.69
N LEU A 162 -6.94 -13.41 -21.07
CA LEU A 162 -5.90 -13.72 -22.04
C LEU A 162 -4.88 -14.74 -21.51
N LEU A 163 -4.68 -14.80 -20.17
CA LEU A 163 -3.73 -15.74 -19.56
C LEU A 163 -4.29 -17.16 -19.40
N ILE A 164 -5.60 -17.37 -19.53
CA ILE A 164 -6.22 -18.70 -19.33
C ILE A 164 -5.65 -19.75 -20.26
N SER A 165 -5.34 -19.39 -21.51
CA SER A 165 -4.79 -20.32 -22.52
C SER A 165 -3.40 -20.86 -22.17
N ASP A 166 -2.63 -20.14 -21.36
CA ASP A 166 -1.23 -20.45 -21.06
C ASP A 166 -1.04 -21.13 -19.69
N ILE A 167 -2.13 -21.45 -19.01
CA ILE A 167 -2.11 -22.10 -17.69
C ILE A 167 -1.52 -23.53 -17.80
N LYS A 168 -0.54 -23.79 -16.93
CA LYS A 168 0.07 -25.10 -16.71
C LYS A 168 -0.10 -25.51 -15.25
N ILE A 169 -1.03 -26.42 -14.99
CA ILE A 169 -1.36 -26.88 -13.62
C ILE A 169 -0.15 -27.58 -12.98
N GLU A 170 0.72 -28.16 -13.77
CA GLU A 170 1.94 -28.83 -13.30
C GLU A 170 2.87 -27.89 -12.53
N ASN A 171 2.86 -26.58 -12.85
CA ASN A 171 3.72 -25.57 -12.22
C ASN A 171 3.40 -25.35 -10.72
N ILE A 172 2.25 -25.81 -10.22
CA ILE A 172 1.85 -25.67 -8.81
C ILE A 172 2.17 -26.93 -7.99
N GLN A 173 2.64 -27.97 -8.65
CA GLN A 173 2.97 -29.27 -8.03
C GLN A 173 4.49 -29.44 -7.88
N PRO A 174 4.93 -30.23 -6.87
CA PRO A 174 4.16 -30.82 -5.77
C PRO A 174 3.86 -29.79 -4.66
N ILE A 175 2.69 -29.94 -4.01
CA ILE A 175 2.28 -29.04 -2.91
C ILE A 175 2.95 -29.51 -1.60
N PHE A 176 3.41 -28.58 -0.74
CA PHE A 176 4.08 -28.82 0.53
C PHE A 176 5.41 -29.60 0.45
N GLU A 177 6.10 -29.56 -0.68
CA GLU A 177 7.37 -30.25 -0.88
C GLU A 177 8.44 -29.86 0.15
N GLU A 178 8.56 -28.57 0.46
CA GLU A 178 9.52 -28.04 1.43
C GLU A 178 8.91 -27.84 2.85
N GLY A 179 7.68 -28.28 3.07
CA GLY A 179 6.97 -28.18 4.32
C GLY A 179 6.48 -26.75 4.66
N MET A 180 6.08 -26.54 5.92
CA MET A 180 5.43 -25.27 6.36
C MET A 180 6.40 -24.11 6.57
N LYS A 181 7.69 -24.34 6.77
CA LYS A 181 8.66 -23.28 7.13
C LYS A 181 8.81 -22.21 6.05
N PRO A 182 8.97 -22.52 4.74
CA PRO A 182 8.99 -21.55 3.66
C PRO A 182 7.69 -20.78 3.54
N ILE A 183 6.55 -21.45 3.71
CA ILE A 183 5.21 -20.85 3.66
C ILE A 183 5.05 -19.77 4.74
N ILE A 184 5.40 -20.08 5.99
CA ILE A 184 5.35 -19.12 7.11
C ILE A 184 6.32 -17.96 6.87
N LYS A 185 7.52 -18.22 6.36
CA LYS A 185 8.50 -17.20 6.02
C LYS A 185 7.98 -16.26 4.92
N GLY A 186 7.38 -16.81 3.87
CA GLY A 186 6.73 -16.05 2.80
C GLY A 186 5.61 -15.18 3.34
N SER A 187 4.74 -15.75 4.17
CA SER A 187 3.64 -15.02 4.82
C SER A 187 4.16 -13.85 5.66
N TYR A 188 5.18 -14.05 6.49
CA TYR A 188 5.77 -13.01 7.33
C TYR A 188 6.27 -11.81 6.50
N HIS A 189 7.01 -12.06 5.44
CA HIS A 189 7.54 -10.98 4.60
C HIS A 189 6.44 -10.23 3.84
N THR A 190 5.40 -10.93 3.41
CA THR A 190 4.31 -10.33 2.63
C THR A 190 3.34 -9.52 3.50
N LEU A 191 3.27 -9.76 4.82
CA LEU A 191 2.47 -8.91 5.73
C LEU A 191 2.82 -7.43 5.62
N ALA A 192 4.11 -7.11 5.41
CA ALA A 192 4.57 -5.73 5.25
C ALA A 192 4.20 -5.09 3.89
N LEU A 193 3.75 -5.91 2.94
CA LEU A 193 3.42 -5.53 1.57
C LEU A 193 2.09 -6.20 1.14
N PRO A 194 0.95 -5.62 1.16
CA PRO A 194 0.48 -4.26 1.36
C PRO A 194 -0.17 -3.99 2.72
N TYR A 195 -0.43 -5.03 3.52
CA TYR A 195 -1.49 -5.04 4.52
C TYR A 195 -1.22 -4.19 5.76
N VAL A 196 -0.01 -4.26 6.32
CA VAL A 196 0.36 -3.44 7.48
C VAL A 196 0.33 -1.94 7.15
N GLN A 197 0.54 -1.60 5.87
CA GLN A 197 0.47 -0.22 5.37
C GLN A 197 -0.95 0.37 5.41
N LEU A 198 -1.99 -0.45 5.57
CA LEU A 198 -3.38 0.01 5.70
C LEU A 198 -3.62 0.85 6.96
N VAL A 199 -2.71 0.85 7.93
CA VAL A 199 -2.69 1.80 9.06
C VAL A 199 -2.78 3.24 8.58
N PHE A 200 -2.26 3.53 7.39
CA PHE A 200 -2.33 4.83 6.76
C PHE A 200 -3.76 5.38 6.65
N PHE A 201 -4.75 4.51 6.45
CA PHE A 201 -6.14 4.93 6.35
C PHE A 201 -6.69 5.56 7.63
N LEU A 202 -6.04 5.38 8.79
CA LEU A 202 -6.34 6.13 10.01
C LEU A 202 -6.14 7.65 9.86
N MET A 203 -5.37 8.10 8.85
CA MET A 203 -5.27 9.51 8.50
C MET A 203 -6.50 10.00 7.71
N ILE A 204 -7.19 9.12 6.99
CA ILE A 204 -8.30 9.45 6.08
C ILE A 204 -9.67 9.18 6.71
N MET A 205 -9.78 8.15 7.55
CA MET A 205 -11.04 7.72 8.19
C MET A 205 -11.86 8.85 8.85
N PRO A 206 -11.27 9.90 9.48
CA PRO A 206 -12.05 11.02 10.03
C PRO A 206 -12.87 11.78 8.98
N TYR A 207 -12.46 11.73 7.72
CA TYR A 207 -13.06 12.46 6.59
C TYR A 207 -14.07 11.64 5.80
N VAL A 208 -14.35 10.39 6.20
CA VAL A 208 -15.40 9.55 5.60
C VAL A 208 -16.74 9.82 6.26
N ASN A 209 -17.79 10.00 5.45
CA ASN A 209 -19.13 10.36 5.94
C ASN A 209 -19.78 9.24 6.76
N GLU A 210 -19.89 8.02 6.18
CA GLU A 210 -20.62 6.88 6.76
C GLU A 210 -19.66 6.01 7.58
N LYS A 211 -19.54 6.29 8.90
CA LYS A 211 -18.53 5.65 9.77
C LYS A 211 -18.67 4.13 9.90
N ASP A 212 -19.87 3.59 9.93
CA ASP A 212 -20.08 2.14 10.09
C ASP A 212 -19.82 1.38 8.79
N GLU A 213 -20.26 1.91 7.65
CA GLU A 213 -19.92 1.37 6.33
C GLU A 213 -18.42 1.51 6.03
N MET A 214 -17.78 2.60 6.43
CA MET A 214 -16.32 2.78 6.31
C MET A 214 -15.56 1.63 6.96
N LYS A 215 -15.95 1.19 8.18
CA LYS A 215 -15.30 0.07 8.86
C LYS A 215 -15.44 -1.23 8.08
N LYS A 216 -16.64 -1.52 7.55
CA LYS A 216 -16.88 -2.68 6.70
C LYS A 216 -16.10 -2.58 5.39
N ASN A 217 -16.03 -1.38 4.81
CA ASN A 217 -15.35 -1.13 3.56
C ASN A 217 -13.82 -1.24 3.68
N LEU A 218 -13.24 -1.02 4.86
CA LEU A 218 -11.83 -1.36 5.09
C LEU A 218 -11.60 -2.88 4.97
N TYR A 219 -12.48 -3.72 5.55
CA TYR A 219 -12.40 -5.17 5.38
C TYR A 219 -12.64 -5.59 3.92
N ARG A 220 -13.70 -5.09 3.30
CA ARG A 220 -14.04 -5.42 1.90
C ARG A 220 -12.92 -5.02 0.94
N GLY A 221 -12.39 -3.80 1.10
CA GLY A 221 -11.30 -3.30 0.27
C GLY A 221 -10.01 -4.10 0.43
N THR A 222 -9.69 -4.51 1.66
CA THR A 222 -8.54 -5.39 1.96
C THR A 222 -8.71 -6.75 1.29
N LEU A 223 -9.88 -7.37 1.38
CA LEU A 223 -10.15 -8.66 0.76
C LEU A 223 -10.19 -8.60 -0.76
N LEU A 224 -10.86 -7.59 -1.33
CA LEU A 224 -10.94 -7.43 -2.80
C LEU A 224 -9.57 -7.12 -3.41
N GLY A 225 -8.81 -6.18 -2.82
CA GLY A 225 -7.45 -5.90 -3.24
C GLY A 225 -6.52 -7.11 -3.06
N GLY A 226 -6.70 -7.85 -1.95
CA GLY A 226 -6.01 -9.10 -1.69
C GLY A 226 -6.34 -10.19 -2.71
N MET A 227 -7.59 -10.31 -3.13
CA MET A 227 -8.01 -11.25 -4.15
C MET A 227 -7.36 -10.97 -5.51
N VAL A 228 -7.26 -9.69 -5.90
CA VAL A 228 -6.54 -9.31 -7.12
C VAL A 228 -5.07 -9.74 -7.06
N LEU A 229 -4.39 -9.48 -5.95
CA LEU A 229 -3.00 -9.88 -5.78
C LEU A 229 -2.85 -11.41 -5.73
N PHE A 230 -3.79 -12.12 -5.10
CA PHE A 230 -3.83 -13.59 -5.13
C PHE A 230 -3.90 -14.13 -6.56
N LEU A 231 -4.81 -13.58 -7.38
CA LEU A 231 -4.91 -13.96 -8.79
C LEU A 231 -3.61 -13.70 -9.53
N VAL A 232 -2.99 -12.55 -9.33
CA VAL A 232 -1.69 -12.23 -9.96
C VAL A 232 -0.59 -13.21 -9.56
N ILE A 233 -0.54 -13.61 -8.28
CA ILE A 233 0.45 -14.58 -7.79
C ILE A 233 0.22 -15.95 -8.41
N ILE A 234 -1.02 -16.45 -8.39
CA ILE A 234 -1.34 -17.78 -8.90
C ILE A 234 -1.12 -17.86 -10.41
N PHE A 235 -1.53 -16.83 -11.17
CA PHE A 235 -1.26 -16.77 -12.61
C PHE A 235 0.25 -16.66 -12.91
N SER A 236 1.02 -15.95 -12.07
CA SER A 236 2.48 -15.89 -12.23
C SER A 236 3.10 -17.28 -12.11
N ILE A 237 2.66 -18.11 -11.16
CA ILE A 237 3.14 -19.48 -10.99
C ILE A 237 2.65 -20.37 -12.15
N LEU A 238 1.36 -20.35 -12.43
CA LEU A 238 0.75 -21.24 -13.42
C LEU A 238 1.26 -21.00 -14.85
N VAL A 239 1.54 -19.73 -15.21
CA VAL A 239 1.91 -19.35 -16.58
C VAL A 239 3.43 -19.28 -16.76
N LEU A 240 4.16 -18.63 -15.84
CA LEU A 240 5.62 -18.47 -15.96
C LEU A 240 6.41 -19.62 -15.35
N GLY A 241 5.83 -20.30 -14.35
CA GLY A 241 6.54 -21.25 -13.51
C GLY A 241 7.37 -20.57 -12.40
N ILE A 242 7.92 -21.38 -11.50
CA ILE A 242 8.61 -20.93 -10.30
C ILE A 242 9.90 -20.19 -10.64
N ASP A 243 10.75 -20.76 -11.48
CA ASP A 243 12.08 -20.24 -11.76
C ASP A 243 12.02 -18.87 -12.44
N ILE A 244 11.17 -18.74 -13.48
CA ILE A 244 11.02 -17.46 -14.17
C ILE A 244 10.45 -16.41 -13.22
N THR A 245 9.43 -16.76 -12.43
CA THR A 245 8.79 -15.81 -11.50
C THR A 245 9.78 -15.33 -10.43
N ALA A 246 10.62 -16.22 -9.89
CA ALA A 246 11.61 -15.86 -8.87
C ALA A 246 12.74 -14.97 -9.40
N LEU A 247 13.18 -15.19 -10.64
CA LEU A 247 14.28 -14.45 -11.26
C LEU A 247 13.88 -13.06 -11.77
N GLN A 248 12.60 -12.84 -12.11
CA GLN A 248 12.14 -11.56 -12.65
C GLN A 248 12.01 -10.48 -11.56
N ASN A 249 12.40 -9.24 -11.91
CA ASN A 249 12.11 -8.08 -11.06
C ASN A 249 10.63 -7.75 -11.03
N TYR A 250 9.95 -7.95 -12.16
CA TYR A 250 8.54 -7.60 -12.39
C TYR A 250 7.79 -8.76 -13.05
N PRO A 251 7.49 -9.85 -12.30
CA PRO A 251 6.86 -11.05 -12.88
C PRO A 251 5.53 -10.77 -13.56
N SER A 252 4.70 -9.90 -12.95
CA SER A 252 3.39 -9.55 -13.52
C SER A 252 3.51 -8.84 -14.87
N TYR A 253 4.53 -8.01 -15.05
CA TYR A 253 4.82 -7.38 -16.34
C TYR A 253 5.33 -8.43 -17.36
N ARG A 254 6.12 -9.40 -16.89
CA ARG A 254 6.58 -10.51 -17.73
C ARG A 254 5.44 -11.42 -18.18
N LEU A 255 4.37 -11.57 -17.37
CA LEU A 255 3.14 -12.26 -17.80
C LEU A 255 2.55 -11.62 -19.07
N GLY A 256 2.43 -10.29 -19.08
CA GLY A 256 1.97 -9.59 -20.29
C GLY A 256 2.86 -9.80 -21.51
N LYS A 257 4.19 -9.84 -21.32
CA LYS A 257 5.15 -10.07 -22.42
C LYS A 257 5.10 -11.49 -23.01
N ARG A 258 4.57 -12.47 -22.28
CA ARG A 258 4.46 -13.84 -22.78
C ARG A 258 3.27 -14.03 -23.72
N LEU A 259 2.26 -13.21 -23.55
CA LEU A 259 1.07 -13.26 -24.37
C LEU A 259 1.36 -12.66 -25.75
N SER A 260 1.40 -13.51 -26.77
CA SER A 260 1.31 -13.10 -28.18
C SER A 260 0.06 -13.73 -28.77
N VAL A 261 -1.00 -12.95 -28.94
CA VAL A 261 -2.24 -13.40 -29.57
C VAL A 261 -2.24 -12.94 -31.03
N GLY A 262 -1.62 -13.74 -31.90
CA GLY A 262 -1.48 -13.42 -33.32
C GLY A 262 -0.72 -12.11 -33.58
N ASP A 263 -0.74 -11.64 -34.81
CA ASP A 263 -0.11 -10.35 -35.21
C ASP A 263 -0.86 -9.10 -34.71
N PHE A 264 -2.00 -9.26 -34.01
CA PHE A 264 -2.88 -8.16 -33.64
C PHE A 264 -2.65 -7.62 -32.20
N PHE A 265 -2.10 -8.43 -31.28
CA PHE A 265 -1.84 -8.03 -29.89
C PHE A 265 -0.36 -8.26 -29.52
N GLU A 266 0.52 -7.43 -30.05
CA GLU A 266 1.98 -7.58 -29.81
C GLU A 266 2.48 -7.04 -28.46
N ARG A 267 1.69 -6.21 -27.74
CA ARG A 267 2.17 -5.47 -26.54
C ARG A 267 1.19 -5.51 -25.38
N ILE A 268 0.78 -6.71 -24.97
CA ILE A 268 -0.17 -6.89 -23.86
C ILE A 268 0.42 -6.46 -22.51
N GLU A 269 1.75 -6.46 -22.39
CA GLU A 269 2.43 -5.97 -21.19
C GLU A 269 2.11 -4.50 -20.83
N VAL A 270 1.69 -3.71 -21.80
CA VAL A 270 1.26 -2.32 -21.57
C VAL A 270 0.04 -2.26 -20.66
N ILE A 271 -0.86 -3.24 -20.72
CA ILE A 271 -2.03 -3.35 -19.83
C ILE A 271 -1.56 -3.42 -18.37
N VAL A 272 -0.59 -4.30 -18.07
CA VAL A 272 -0.04 -4.42 -16.72
C VAL A 272 0.64 -3.13 -16.28
N ALA A 273 1.39 -2.49 -17.17
CA ALA A 273 2.04 -1.22 -16.89
C ALA A 273 1.01 -0.11 -16.54
N ILE A 274 -0.08 0.00 -17.29
CA ILE A 274 -1.13 1.00 -17.04
C ILE A 274 -1.79 0.75 -15.68
N ILE A 275 -2.20 -0.50 -15.38
CA ILE A 275 -2.81 -0.87 -14.10
C ILE A 275 -1.88 -0.48 -12.95
N TRP A 276 -0.61 -0.82 -13.06
CA TRP A 276 0.38 -0.58 -12.02
C TRP A 276 0.67 0.92 -11.84
N ILE A 277 0.94 1.66 -12.92
CA ILE A 277 1.23 3.10 -12.88
C ILE A 277 0.06 3.86 -12.24
N LEU A 278 -1.18 3.55 -12.62
CA LEU A 278 -2.38 4.16 -12.02
C LEU A 278 -2.49 3.81 -10.54
N SER A 279 -2.29 2.54 -10.17
CA SER A 279 -2.38 2.10 -8.78
C SER A 279 -1.32 2.75 -7.90
N VAL A 280 -0.08 2.87 -8.39
CA VAL A 280 1.01 3.54 -7.66
C VAL A 280 0.78 5.04 -7.59
N TYR A 281 0.25 5.67 -8.65
CA TYR A 281 -0.12 7.08 -8.62
C TYR A 281 -1.08 7.39 -7.47
N PHE A 282 -2.16 6.64 -7.33
CA PHE A 282 -3.10 6.85 -6.23
C PHE A 282 -2.45 6.55 -4.87
N LYS A 283 -1.70 5.46 -4.76
CA LYS A 283 -1.02 5.10 -3.51
C LYS A 283 -0.02 6.17 -3.08
N LEU A 284 0.84 6.64 -3.98
CA LEU A 284 1.81 7.69 -3.68
C LEU A 284 1.11 9.01 -3.35
N THR A 285 0.11 9.41 -4.14
CA THR A 285 -0.64 10.66 -3.92
C THR A 285 -1.32 10.68 -2.56
N ILE A 286 -1.95 9.56 -2.15
CA ILE A 286 -2.58 9.42 -0.84
C ILE A 286 -1.54 9.46 0.28
N CYS A 287 -0.42 8.76 0.15
CA CYS A 287 0.67 8.79 1.13
C CYS A 287 1.23 10.20 1.28
N TYR A 288 1.47 10.88 0.17
CA TYR A 288 1.98 12.25 0.17
C TYR A 288 0.97 13.23 0.78
N TYR A 289 -0.32 13.10 0.44
CA TYR A 289 -1.39 13.88 1.07
C TYR A 289 -1.39 13.69 2.60
N GLY A 290 -1.39 12.45 3.08
CA GLY A 290 -1.38 12.16 4.52
C GLY A 290 -0.10 12.59 5.23
N LEU A 291 1.05 12.55 4.55
CA LEU A 291 2.31 13.06 5.06
C LEU A 291 2.23 14.58 5.27
N SER A 292 1.72 15.32 4.27
CA SER A 292 1.57 16.78 4.36
C SER A 292 0.58 17.19 5.43
N LEU A 293 -0.56 16.51 5.52
CA LEU A 293 -1.58 16.75 6.53
C LEU A 293 -1.07 16.44 7.95
N GLY A 294 -0.43 15.28 8.12
CA GLY A 294 0.10 14.86 9.41
C GLY A 294 1.23 15.74 9.90
N LEU A 295 2.14 16.15 9.03
CA LEU A 295 3.21 17.06 9.39
C LEU A 295 2.67 18.44 9.79
N ALA A 296 1.67 18.96 9.06
CA ALA A 296 0.99 20.20 9.44
C ALA A 296 0.33 20.11 10.80
N GLN A 297 -0.26 18.97 11.17
CA GLN A 297 -0.85 18.73 12.48
C GLN A 297 0.21 18.72 13.61
N VAL A 298 1.35 18.05 13.40
CA VAL A 298 2.45 18.02 14.37
C VAL A 298 3.04 19.41 14.60
N LEU A 299 3.20 20.19 13.52
CA LEU A 299 3.74 21.54 13.56
C LEU A 299 2.70 22.61 14.01
N GLY A 300 1.43 22.25 14.06
CA GLY A 300 0.35 23.20 14.42
C GLY A 300 0.09 24.25 13.35
N LEU A 301 0.33 23.95 12.08
CA LEU A 301 0.10 24.86 10.96
C LEU A 301 -1.39 25.00 10.67
N LYS A 302 -1.80 26.19 10.19
CA LYS A 302 -3.20 26.46 9.80
C LYS A 302 -3.55 25.91 8.40
N ASN A 303 -2.55 25.66 7.56
CA ASN A 303 -2.73 25.19 6.19
C ASN A 303 -1.61 24.20 5.82
N HIS A 304 -1.97 22.98 5.44
CA HIS A 304 -1.02 21.94 5.03
C HIS A 304 -0.49 22.16 3.60
N LYS A 305 -1.16 22.97 2.77
CA LYS A 305 -0.76 23.21 1.37
C LYS A 305 0.62 23.88 1.23
N ILE A 306 1.06 24.58 2.26
CA ILE A 306 2.40 25.21 2.32
C ILE A 306 3.51 24.14 2.26
N LEU A 307 3.24 22.94 2.80
CA LEU A 307 4.19 21.84 2.86
C LEU A 307 4.32 21.05 1.55
N HIS A 308 3.41 21.25 0.58
CA HIS A 308 3.40 20.40 -0.61
C HIS A 308 4.71 20.47 -1.41
N PHE A 309 5.20 21.65 -1.77
CA PHE A 309 6.47 21.75 -2.52
C PHE A 309 7.69 21.33 -1.69
N PRO A 310 7.89 21.80 -0.45
CA PRO A 310 9.01 21.34 0.37
C PRO A 310 9.07 19.82 0.54
N LEU A 311 7.92 19.19 0.79
CA LEU A 311 7.85 17.73 0.93
C LEU A 311 8.11 17.00 -0.39
N ALA A 312 7.74 17.57 -1.55
CA ALA A 312 8.08 16.98 -2.84
C ALA A 312 9.60 16.90 -3.03
N PHE A 313 10.32 17.98 -2.76
CA PHE A 313 11.78 17.98 -2.81
C PHE A 313 12.40 16.97 -1.83
N ILE A 314 11.83 16.86 -0.62
CA ILE A 314 12.31 15.88 0.37
C ILE A 314 12.03 14.45 -0.11
N ILE A 315 10.84 14.15 -0.65
CA ILE A 315 10.50 12.82 -1.18
C ILE A 315 11.44 12.46 -2.34
N LEU A 316 11.70 13.40 -3.27
CA LEU A 316 12.59 13.18 -4.40
C LEU A 316 14.04 12.94 -3.94
N ALA A 317 14.59 13.82 -3.10
CA ALA A 317 15.94 13.67 -2.57
C ALA A 317 16.10 12.37 -1.77
N PHE A 318 15.10 12.06 -0.92
CA PHE A 318 15.10 10.85 -0.11
C PHE A 318 14.98 9.59 -0.97
N SER A 319 14.23 9.64 -2.08
CA SER A 319 14.13 8.55 -3.06
C SER A 319 15.50 8.21 -3.67
N ILE A 320 16.30 9.21 -4.04
CA ILE A 320 17.63 9.03 -4.63
C ILE A 320 18.63 8.52 -3.58
N ILE A 321 18.62 9.10 -2.39
CA ILE A 321 19.57 8.78 -1.32
C ILE A 321 19.34 7.36 -0.77
N THR A 322 18.08 6.98 -0.51
CA THR A 322 17.75 5.69 0.13
C THR A 322 17.73 4.52 -0.84
N HIS A 323 17.66 4.78 -2.14
CA HIS A 323 17.61 3.76 -3.19
C HIS A 323 18.71 3.99 -4.26
N PRO A 324 20.00 3.89 -3.90
CA PRO A 324 21.10 4.17 -4.83
C PRO A 324 21.14 3.21 -6.01
N ASN A 325 20.58 2.01 -5.86
CA ASN A 325 20.42 1.02 -6.93
C ASN A 325 19.37 -0.03 -6.57
N THR A 326 18.93 -0.81 -7.55
CA THR A 326 17.90 -1.86 -7.40
C THR A 326 18.34 -2.99 -6.46
N VAL A 327 19.62 -3.32 -6.42
CA VAL A 327 20.15 -4.38 -5.54
C VAL A 327 20.04 -3.95 -4.07
N HIS A 328 20.41 -2.72 -3.76
CA HIS A 328 20.26 -2.15 -2.42
C HIS A 328 18.80 -2.15 -1.97
N SER A 329 17.90 -1.67 -2.84
CA SER A 329 16.45 -1.65 -2.57
C SER A 329 15.89 -3.04 -2.29
N ARG A 330 16.26 -4.05 -3.08
CA ARG A 330 15.85 -5.45 -2.86
C ARG A 330 16.37 -6.02 -1.56
N ASN A 331 17.64 -5.78 -1.24
CA ASN A 331 18.23 -6.22 0.03
C ASN A 331 17.54 -5.59 1.24
N PHE A 332 17.21 -4.31 1.17
CA PHE A 332 16.45 -3.64 2.24
C PHE A 332 15.04 -4.23 2.37
N THR A 333 14.32 -4.39 1.26
CA THR A 333 12.96 -4.95 1.24
C THR A 333 12.93 -6.38 1.80
N SER A 334 13.91 -7.21 1.45
CA SER A 334 13.96 -8.60 1.91
C SER A 334 14.38 -8.78 3.37
N LYS A 335 15.22 -7.86 3.92
CA LYS A 335 15.81 -8.03 5.25
C LYS A 335 15.23 -7.10 6.31
N ALA A 336 15.05 -5.82 5.98
CA ALA A 336 14.74 -4.78 6.96
C ALA A 336 13.30 -4.25 6.88
N TRP A 337 12.69 -4.30 5.69
CA TRP A 337 11.37 -3.70 5.47
C TRP A 337 10.27 -4.27 6.37
N THR A 338 10.22 -5.59 6.52
CA THR A 338 9.18 -6.25 7.32
C THR A 338 9.28 -5.90 8.81
N PRO A 339 10.43 -6.07 9.51
CA PRO A 339 10.52 -5.67 10.89
C PRO A 339 10.30 -4.17 11.10
N PHE A 340 10.81 -3.31 10.20
CA PHE A 340 10.58 -1.86 10.24
C PHE A 340 9.08 -1.52 10.15
N SER A 341 8.38 -2.10 9.14
CA SER A 341 6.95 -1.87 8.94
C SER A 341 6.11 -2.39 10.10
N LEU A 342 6.38 -3.59 10.61
CA LEU A 342 5.65 -4.16 11.74
C LEU A 342 5.85 -3.35 13.02
N THR A 343 7.06 -2.82 13.26
CA THR A 343 7.32 -1.99 14.44
C THR A 343 6.48 -0.71 14.42
N ILE A 344 6.44 0.00 13.30
CA ILE A 344 5.75 1.30 13.22
C ILE A 344 4.25 1.12 12.95
N CYS A 345 3.87 0.21 12.06
CA CYS A 345 2.49 0.10 11.59
C CYS A 345 1.65 -0.93 12.35
N PHE A 346 2.26 -1.78 13.18
CA PHE A 346 1.52 -2.74 14.00
C PHE A 346 1.79 -2.53 15.51
N LEU A 347 3.04 -2.60 15.98
CA LEU A 347 3.33 -2.50 17.42
C LEU A 347 2.92 -1.13 17.99
N LEU A 348 3.21 -0.05 17.29
CA LEU A 348 2.82 1.29 17.72
C LEU A 348 1.28 1.47 17.81
N PRO A 349 0.46 1.10 16.81
CA PRO A 349 -1.00 1.07 16.92
C PRO A 349 -1.53 0.17 18.04
N VAL A 350 -0.91 -0.99 18.31
CA VAL A 350 -1.28 -1.85 19.43
C VAL A 350 -1.07 -1.13 20.76
N LEU A 351 0.09 -0.51 20.96
CA LEU A 351 0.39 0.28 22.17
C LEU A 351 -0.62 1.43 22.34
N LEU A 352 -0.93 2.13 21.25
CA LEU A 352 -1.95 3.19 21.26
C LEU A 352 -3.34 2.67 21.62
N LEU A 353 -3.73 1.50 21.09
CA LEU A 353 -5.01 0.90 21.40
C LEU A 353 -5.10 0.53 22.90
N VAL A 354 -4.07 -0.09 23.44
CA VAL A 354 -4.03 -0.48 24.86
C VAL A 354 -4.10 0.75 25.77
N ILE A 355 -3.24 1.74 25.55
CA ILE A 355 -3.20 2.95 26.38
C ILE A 355 -4.50 3.76 26.21
N GLY A 356 -5.02 3.90 24.98
CA GLY A 356 -6.23 4.62 24.67
C GLY A 356 -7.47 4.01 25.34
N THR A 357 -7.60 2.68 25.31
CA THR A 357 -8.71 1.97 25.98
C THR A 357 -8.65 2.11 27.50
N LEU A 358 -7.46 2.01 28.11
CA LEU A 358 -7.26 2.20 29.53
C LEU A 358 -7.63 3.62 29.98
N LYS A 359 -7.23 4.65 29.23
CA LYS A 359 -7.57 6.05 29.52
C LYS A 359 -9.07 6.29 29.40
N LYS A 360 -9.72 5.75 28.36
CA LYS A 360 -11.17 5.89 28.16
C LYS A 360 -11.96 5.26 29.32
N LYS A 361 -11.56 4.05 29.78
CA LYS A 361 -12.18 3.38 30.94
C LYS A 361 -12.04 4.21 32.23
N ARG A 362 -10.85 4.77 32.48
CA ARG A 362 -10.61 5.62 33.68
C ARG A 362 -11.45 6.91 33.64
N SER A 363 -11.64 7.51 32.48
CA SER A 363 -12.48 8.71 32.32
C SER A 363 -13.96 8.41 32.62
N ILE A 364 -14.47 7.27 32.14
CA ILE A 364 -15.86 6.84 32.42
C ILE A 364 -16.03 6.53 33.93
N SER A 365 -15.08 5.79 34.53
CA SER A 365 -15.14 5.45 35.97
C SER A 365 -15.05 6.69 36.90
N LYS A 366 -14.38 7.76 36.46
CA LYS A 366 -14.38 9.02 37.23
C LYS A 366 -15.70 9.80 37.09
N ALA A 367 -16.33 9.73 35.90
CA ALA A 367 -17.62 10.37 35.67
C ALA A 367 -18.77 9.68 36.45
N THR A 368 -18.69 8.35 36.65
CA THR A 368 -19.69 7.59 37.42
C THR A 368 -19.48 7.64 38.94
N LYS A 369 -18.30 8.06 39.43
CA LYS A 369 -18.02 8.22 40.87
C LYS A 369 -18.19 9.66 41.39
N GLY A 370 -18.49 10.58 40.49
CA GLY A 370 -18.71 12.00 40.80
C GLY A 370 -20.18 12.40 40.99
N TRP A 371 -21.09 11.41 41.19
CA TRP A 371 -22.50 11.59 41.58
C TRP A 371 -22.73 11.01 42.94
#